data_28a0a05493675eb72c23eb66aa320e38
#
_entry.id   28a0a05493675eb72c23eb66aa320e38
#
_cell.length_a   1.000
_cell.length_b   1.000
_cell.length_c   1.000
_cell.angle_alpha   90.00
_cell.angle_beta   90.00
_cell.angle_gamma   90.00
#
_symmetry.space_group_name_H-M   'P 1'
#
loop_
_entity.id
_entity.type
_entity.pdbx_description
1 polymer ?
#
loop_
_entity_poly.entity_id
_entity_poly.type
_entity_poly.pdbx_seq_one_letter_code
_entity_poly.pdbx_strand_id
1 'polypeptide(L)'
;KSIKDSKYIWVIDPIDGTTNFVNGIPNFAISIALLKDLEPIAGAIWIPWPNNEKSLIFSASKNNGSNANGKKLNLVEKLNQSLDEGSASSYSSFSSINGNKDRNIKPWSKVIKGEKRVIGSVAYEMALLAKGVIKFGLFGPASIWDFGAGLLIIKEAGGTIHNLDKDYNFISEFTSFRKLIHKNNNSPAEIIYDWSGQFLIGNKKIMNLKDSEKFV
;
A
#
# COMPACT_ATOMS: atom_id res chain seq x y z
N LYS A 1 -27.24 -17.01 1.90
CA LYS A 1 -26.49 -16.68 0.66
C LYS A 1 -25.04 -17.04 0.91
N SER A 2 -24.45 -17.81 0.03
CA SER A 2 -23.02 -18.16 0.08
C SER A 2 -22.19 -16.88 -0.09
N ILE A 3 -21.06 -16.78 0.61
CA ILE A 3 -20.05 -15.71 0.41
C ILE A 3 -19.64 -15.66 -1.07
N LYS A 4 -19.78 -16.77 -1.79
CA LYS A 4 -19.45 -16.91 -3.22
C LYS A 4 -20.17 -15.92 -4.14
N ASP A 5 -21.36 -15.44 -3.78
CA ASP A 5 -22.18 -14.56 -4.61
C ASP A 5 -22.31 -13.14 -4.05
N SER A 6 -21.54 -12.80 -3.04
CA SER A 6 -21.65 -11.48 -2.41
C SER A 6 -20.94 -10.43 -3.24
N LYS A 7 -21.70 -9.39 -3.61
CA LYS A 7 -21.18 -8.19 -4.26
C LYS A 7 -20.29 -7.34 -3.36
N TYR A 8 -20.50 -7.45 -2.03
CA TYR A 8 -19.80 -6.71 -0.99
C TYR A 8 -19.07 -7.68 -0.09
N ILE A 9 -17.78 -7.45 0.12
CA ILE A 9 -16.92 -8.31 0.93
C ILE A 9 -16.12 -7.43 1.88
N TRP A 10 -16.16 -7.74 3.17
CA TRP A 10 -15.24 -7.20 4.15
C TRP A 10 -13.95 -8.00 4.11
N VAL A 11 -12.83 -7.30 4.03
CA VAL A 11 -11.49 -7.85 4.22
C VAL A 11 -10.86 -7.20 5.43
N ILE A 12 -10.37 -8.02 6.35
CA ILE A 12 -9.90 -7.57 7.66
C ILE A 12 -8.57 -8.26 7.95
N ASP A 13 -7.56 -7.46 8.26
CA ASP A 13 -6.38 -7.93 8.98
C ASP A 13 -6.45 -7.41 10.41
N PRO A 14 -6.68 -8.27 11.40
CA PRO A 14 -6.79 -7.85 12.78
C PRO A 14 -5.46 -7.41 13.39
N ILE A 15 -4.32 -7.90 12.90
CA ILE A 15 -2.97 -7.50 13.34
C ILE A 15 -1.99 -7.69 12.18
N ASP A 16 -1.92 -6.71 11.29
CA ASP A 16 -0.84 -6.63 10.28
C ASP A 16 0.48 -6.26 10.98
N GLY A 17 1.53 -7.02 10.70
CA GLY A 17 2.79 -6.92 11.44
C GLY A 17 2.81 -7.76 12.70
N THR A 18 2.25 -8.97 12.66
CA THR A 18 2.16 -9.90 13.80
C THR A 18 3.51 -10.15 14.48
N THR A 19 4.60 -10.25 13.72
CA THR A 19 5.96 -10.39 14.26
C THR A 19 6.35 -9.19 15.14
N ASN A 20 6.03 -7.98 14.70
CA ASN A 20 6.27 -6.77 15.49
C ASN A 20 5.44 -6.81 16.79
N PHE A 21 4.15 -7.14 16.66
CA PHE A 21 3.21 -7.17 17.78
C PHE A 21 3.67 -8.13 18.89
N VAL A 22 4.02 -9.37 18.54
CA VAL A 22 4.44 -10.37 19.55
C VAL A 22 5.79 -10.05 20.19
N ASN A 23 6.63 -9.24 19.55
CA ASN A 23 7.90 -8.76 20.08
C ASN A 23 7.79 -7.39 20.77
N GLY A 24 6.58 -6.85 20.97
CA GLY A 24 6.38 -5.56 21.64
C GLY A 24 6.84 -4.34 20.83
N ILE A 25 7.06 -4.50 19.53
CA ILE A 25 7.43 -3.39 18.63
C ILE A 25 6.15 -2.70 18.17
N PRO A 26 5.97 -1.37 18.40
CA PRO A 26 4.70 -0.69 18.13
C PRO A 26 4.50 -0.34 16.65
N ASN A 27 4.99 -1.17 15.73
CA ASN A 27 4.86 -1.00 14.29
C ASN A 27 3.94 -2.08 13.71
N PHE A 28 2.67 -2.02 14.08
CA PHE A 28 1.63 -2.93 13.63
C PHE A 28 0.36 -2.13 13.34
N ALA A 29 -0.59 -2.73 12.65
CA ALA A 29 -1.82 -2.06 12.26
C ALA A 29 -3.04 -2.99 12.38
N ILE A 30 -4.23 -2.39 12.49
CA ILE A 30 -5.51 -3.04 12.19
C ILE A 30 -5.98 -2.48 10.86
N SER A 31 -6.26 -3.35 9.88
CA SER A 31 -6.71 -2.96 8.55
C SER A 31 -8.09 -3.53 8.26
N ILE A 32 -9.02 -2.67 7.85
CA ILE A 32 -10.40 -3.06 7.51
C ILE A 32 -10.78 -2.38 6.21
N ALA A 33 -11.22 -3.16 5.21
CA ALA A 33 -11.75 -2.61 3.97
C ALA A 33 -13.06 -3.27 3.55
N LEU A 34 -13.93 -2.49 2.94
CA LEU A 34 -15.11 -2.97 2.24
C LEU A 34 -14.84 -2.92 0.74
N LEU A 35 -14.94 -4.07 0.10
CA LEU A 35 -14.85 -4.21 -1.34
C LEU A 35 -16.24 -4.35 -1.95
N LYS A 36 -16.48 -3.70 -3.09
CA LYS A 36 -17.60 -3.93 -3.97
C LYS A 36 -17.09 -4.39 -5.32
N ASP A 37 -17.49 -5.56 -5.78
CA ASP A 37 -16.99 -6.14 -7.01
C ASP A 37 -15.44 -6.18 -7.07
N LEU A 38 -14.79 -6.45 -5.93
CA LEU A 38 -13.33 -6.44 -5.73
C LEU A 38 -12.67 -5.05 -5.86
N GLU A 39 -13.42 -3.99 -5.85
CA GLU A 39 -12.90 -2.62 -5.75
C GLU A 39 -13.06 -2.11 -4.32
N PRO A 40 -12.01 -1.58 -3.67
CA PRO A 40 -12.13 -0.95 -2.36
C PRO A 40 -13.02 0.30 -2.43
N ILE A 41 -14.09 0.33 -1.62
CA ILE A 41 -15.04 1.45 -1.57
C ILE A 41 -15.10 2.15 -0.22
N ALA A 42 -14.69 1.48 0.85
CA ALA A 42 -14.47 2.07 2.16
C ALA A 42 -13.30 1.36 2.83
N GLY A 43 -12.56 2.06 3.67
CA GLY A 43 -11.43 1.47 4.39
C GLY A 43 -11.01 2.29 5.59
N ALA A 44 -10.45 1.60 6.59
CA ALA A 44 -9.85 2.20 7.77
C ALA A 44 -8.59 1.43 8.17
N ILE A 45 -7.59 2.17 8.64
CA ILE A 45 -6.38 1.63 9.25
C ILE A 45 -6.19 2.32 10.59
N TRP A 46 -6.05 1.53 11.64
CA TRP A 46 -5.61 2.00 12.95
C TRP A 46 -4.14 1.66 13.16
N ILE A 47 -3.36 2.62 13.66
CA ILE A 47 -1.97 2.39 14.06
C ILE A 47 -1.68 3.01 15.43
N PRO A 48 -0.81 2.41 16.27
CA PRO A 48 -0.24 3.10 17.41
C PRO A 48 0.61 4.28 16.93
N TRP A 49 0.59 5.39 17.67
CA TRP A 49 1.34 6.59 17.28
C TRP A 49 1.99 7.24 18.51
N PRO A 50 3.30 7.58 18.45
CA PRO A 50 4.05 8.05 19.62
C PRO A 50 3.86 9.54 19.92
N ASN A 51 2.62 10.00 19.98
CA ASN A 51 2.28 11.37 20.37
C ASN A 51 1.15 11.38 21.40
N ASN A 52 0.66 12.57 21.76
CA ASN A 52 -0.42 12.74 22.73
C ASN A 52 -1.72 12.05 22.31
N GLU A 53 -1.92 11.75 21.02
CA GLU A 53 -3.08 11.03 20.51
C GLU A 53 -3.01 9.50 20.74
N LYS A 54 -1.83 8.97 21.09
CA LYS A 54 -1.53 7.53 21.31
C LYS A 54 -1.82 6.61 20.13
N SER A 55 -2.66 7.02 19.20
CA SER A 55 -3.02 6.28 18.00
C SER A 55 -3.52 7.19 16.88
N LEU A 56 -3.49 6.68 15.66
CA LEU A 56 -4.09 7.33 14.50
C LEU A 56 -5.06 6.37 13.81
N ILE A 57 -6.22 6.89 13.44
CA ILE A 57 -7.18 6.20 12.59
C ILE A 57 -7.21 6.91 11.24
N PHE A 58 -6.77 6.22 10.21
CA PHE A 58 -6.89 6.64 8.83
C PHE A 58 -8.17 6.07 8.26
N SER A 59 -8.92 6.84 7.51
CA SER A 59 -10.11 6.33 6.84
C SER A 59 -10.36 7.02 5.51
N ALA A 60 -11.04 6.31 4.62
CA ALA A 60 -11.49 6.81 3.33
C ALA A 60 -12.78 6.13 2.90
N SER A 61 -13.55 6.82 2.06
CA SER A 61 -14.57 6.21 1.23
C SER A 61 -14.44 6.74 -0.20
N LYS A 62 -14.74 5.89 -1.16
CA LYS A 62 -14.56 6.18 -2.59
C LYS A 62 -15.23 7.49 -2.99
N ASN A 63 -14.48 8.38 -3.63
CA ASN A 63 -14.86 9.72 -4.08
C ASN A 63 -15.19 10.73 -2.96
N ASN A 64 -14.82 10.47 -1.71
CA ASN A 64 -15.07 11.37 -0.59
C ASN A 64 -13.79 11.85 0.11
N GLY A 65 -12.62 11.48 -0.45
CA GLY A 65 -11.34 11.79 0.15
C GLY A 65 -10.99 10.89 1.33
N SER A 66 -9.84 11.19 1.93
CA SER A 66 -9.33 10.45 3.09
C SER A 66 -8.97 11.39 4.23
N ASN A 67 -8.91 10.84 5.44
CA ASN A 67 -8.56 11.59 6.64
C ASN A 67 -7.75 10.75 7.64
N ALA A 68 -7.09 11.44 8.59
CA ALA A 68 -6.46 10.85 9.76
C ALA A 68 -6.99 11.58 11.00
N ASN A 69 -7.66 10.85 11.92
CA ASN A 69 -8.34 11.40 13.09
C ASN A 69 -9.22 12.62 12.71
N GLY A 70 -10.02 12.51 11.64
CA GLY A 70 -10.90 13.57 11.14
C GLY A 70 -10.20 14.71 10.37
N LYS A 71 -8.87 14.77 10.33
CA LYS A 71 -8.11 15.77 9.56
C LYS A 71 -7.89 15.25 8.13
N LYS A 72 -8.35 16.03 7.14
CA LYS A 72 -8.21 15.69 5.71
C LYS A 72 -6.75 15.45 5.33
N LEU A 73 -6.51 14.38 4.59
CA LEU A 73 -5.20 14.09 4.00
C LEU A 73 -5.11 14.72 2.61
N ASN A 74 -3.91 15.24 2.30
CA ASN A 74 -3.58 15.74 0.96
C ASN A 74 -2.13 15.35 0.65
N LEU A 75 -1.97 14.26 -0.07
CA LEU A 75 -0.66 13.76 -0.47
C LEU A 75 -0.02 14.60 -1.58
N VAL A 76 -0.81 15.22 -2.43
CA VAL A 76 -0.30 16.03 -3.55
C VAL A 76 0.60 17.16 -3.04
N GLU A 77 0.17 17.87 -2.01
CA GLU A 77 0.98 18.96 -1.43
C GLU A 77 2.24 18.44 -0.74
N LYS A 78 2.13 17.35 0.02
CA LYS A 78 3.23 16.80 0.81
C LYS A 78 4.30 16.11 -0.03
N LEU A 79 3.89 15.48 -1.12
CA LEU A 79 4.78 14.74 -2.00
C LEU A 79 5.37 15.61 -3.12
N ASN A 80 4.90 16.84 -3.31
CA ASN A 80 5.54 17.83 -4.20
C ASN A 80 6.82 18.44 -3.60
N GLN A 81 7.08 18.21 -2.32
CA GLN A 81 8.37 18.50 -1.73
C GLN A 81 9.41 17.54 -2.33
N SER A 82 10.62 18.05 -2.60
CA SER A 82 11.70 17.28 -3.22
C SER A 82 12.00 16.01 -2.41
N LEU A 83 12.36 14.94 -3.13
CA LEU A 83 12.96 13.76 -2.52
C LEU A 83 14.42 14.09 -2.23
N ASP A 84 14.68 14.67 -1.10
CA ASP A 84 16.01 14.97 -0.58
C ASP A 84 16.62 13.72 0.03
N GLU A 85 17.91 13.76 0.30
CA GLU A 85 18.66 12.64 0.90
C GLU A 85 18.13 12.19 2.27
N GLY A 86 17.42 13.07 3.00
CA GLY A 86 16.75 12.77 4.28
C GLY A 86 15.33 12.22 4.17
N SER A 87 14.78 12.03 2.97
CA SER A 87 13.42 11.52 2.82
C SER A 87 13.35 10.03 3.15
N ALA A 88 12.33 9.63 3.93
CA ALA A 88 12.07 8.22 4.20
C ALA A 88 11.32 7.57 3.04
N SER A 89 11.76 6.39 2.65
CA SER A 89 11.08 5.52 1.69
C SER A 89 10.80 4.14 2.31
N SER A 90 9.72 3.51 1.92
CA SER A 90 9.40 2.16 2.39
C SER A 90 9.67 1.12 1.31
N TYR A 91 10.25 0.02 1.72
CA TYR A 91 10.53 -1.16 0.89
C TYR A 91 9.99 -2.39 1.61
N SER A 92 8.67 -2.43 1.79
CA SER A 92 7.99 -3.50 2.50
C SER A 92 8.18 -4.85 1.80
N SER A 93 8.33 -5.90 2.59
CA SER A 93 8.41 -7.30 2.14
C SER A 93 9.65 -7.72 1.35
N PHE A 94 10.69 -6.90 1.26
CA PHE A 94 11.92 -7.27 0.59
C PHE A 94 12.88 -8.13 1.41
N SER A 95 12.68 -8.21 2.72
CA SER A 95 13.54 -9.00 3.62
C SER A 95 13.49 -10.52 3.36
N SER A 96 12.47 -11.02 2.67
CA SER A 96 12.30 -12.45 2.35
C SER A 96 12.80 -12.84 0.95
N ILE A 97 13.30 -11.89 0.16
CA ILE A 97 13.77 -12.17 -1.19
C ILE A 97 15.23 -12.62 -1.13
N ASN A 98 15.44 -13.94 -1.14
CA ASN A 98 16.74 -14.56 -1.29
C ASN A 98 17.59 -13.91 -2.41
N GLY A 99 18.78 -13.50 -2.09
CA GLY A 99 19.85 -12.75 -2.73
C GLY A 99 20.01 -12.65 -4.25
N ASN A 100 19.14 -13.25 -5.06
CA ASN A 100 19.20 -13.18 -6.52
C ASN A 100 18.16 -12.25 -7.18
N LYS A 101 17.21 -11.72 -6.42
CA LYS A 101 16.13 -10.84 -6.94
C LYS A 101 16.41 -9.34 -6.81
N ASP A 102 17.51 -8.95 -6.18
CA ASP A 102 17.96 -7.55 -6.11
C ASP A 102 18.16 -6.86 -7.47
N ARG A 103 18.30 -7.65 -8.55
CA ARG A 103 18.53 -7.11 -9.89
C ARG A 103 17.35 -6.28 -10.41
N ASN A 104 16.12 -6.68 -10.08
CA ASN A 104 14.92 -6.02 -10.60
C ASN A 104 14.53 -4.77 -9.79
N ILE A 105 15.09 -4.63 -8.57
CA ILE A 105 14.89 -3.44 -7.72
C ILE A 105 15.92 -2.35 -8.01
N LYS A 106 17.08 -2.72 -8.56
CA LYS A 106 18.19 -1.79 -8.86
C LYS A 106 17.76 -0.54 -9.63
N PRO A 107 16.88 -0.62 -10.65
CA PRO A 107 16.43 0.58 -11.35
C PRO A 107 15.76 1.58 -10.41
N TRP A 108 14.84 1.10 -9.56
CA TRP A 108 14.10 1.94 -8.62
C TRP A 108 15.00 2.55 -7.54
N SER A 109 15.97 1.78 -7.02
CA SER A 109 16.90 2.25 -5.99
C SER A 109 17.85 3.34 -6.46
N LYS A 110 18.11 3.43 -7.78
CA LYS A 110 18.96 4.48 -8.36
C LYS A 110 18.24 5.82 -8.50
N VAL A 111 16.92 5.78 -8.67
CA VAL A 111 16.10 6.97 -8.95
C VAL A 111 15.56 7.58 -7.66
N ILE A 112 15.31 6.76 -6.66
CA ILE A 112 14.71 7.19 -5.41
C ILE A 112 15.81 7.42 -4.40
N LYS A 113 16.09 8.69 -4.18
CA LYS A 113 16.92 9.14 -3.06
C LYS A 113 16.14 8.98 -1.76
N GLY A 114 16.84 8.72 -0.67
CA GLY A 114 16.27 8.63 0.65
C GLY A 114 16.64 7.34 1.38
N GLU A 115 16.39 7.34 2.68
CA GLU A 115 16.70 6.24 3.58
C GLU A 115 15.65 5.13 3.49
N LYS A 116 16.09 3.92 3.18
CA LYS A 116 15.23 2.74 3.09
C LYS A 116 14.73 2.30 4.47
N ARG A 117 13.48 1.95 4.55
CA ARG A 117 12.83 1.40 5.75
C ARG A 117 12.10 0.11 5.38
N VAL A 118 12.25 -0.90 6.22
CA VAL A 118 11.45 -2.12 6.24
C VAL A 118 10.85 -2.19 7.63
N ILE A 119 9.59 -1.84 7.77
CA ILE A 119 8.95 -1.66 9.07
C ILE A 119 8.26 -2.96 9.52
N GLY A 120 7.88 -3.82 8.56
CA GLY A 120 7.33 -5.15 8.85
C GLY A 120 5.82 -5.18 9.04
N SER A 121 5.12 -4.14 8.62
CA SER A 121 3.65 -4.06 8.53
C SER A 121 3.28 -3.23 7.32
N VAL A 122 2.64 -3.84 6.33
CA VAL A 122 2.24 -3.20 5.07
C VAL A 122 1.23 -2.09 5.33
N ALA A 123 0.19 -2.38 6.10
CA ALA A 123 -0.85 -1.40 6.40
C ALA A 123 -0.31 -0.22 7.23
N TYR A 124 0.61 -0.47 8.18
CA TYR A 124 1.29 0.58 8.94
C TYR A 124 2.09 1.49 8.00
N GLU A 125 2.89 0.91 7.11
CA GLU A 125 3.71 1.65 6.15
C GLU A 125 2.84 2.44 5.16
N MET A 126 1.71 1.89 4.72
CA MET A 126 0.74 2.59 3.88
C MET A 126 0.08 3.76 4.62
N ALA A 127 -0.21 3.63 5.91
CA ALA A 127 -0.70 4.72 6.74
C ALA A 127 0.33 5.86 6.86
N LEU A 128 1.62 5.52 7.04
CA LEU A 128 2.71 6.52 7.06
C LEU A 128 2.86 7.22 5.70
N LEU A 129 2.69 6.48 4.60
CA LEU A 129 2.71 7.04 3.26
C LEU A 129 1.52 7.99 3.05
N ALA A 130 0.30 7.58 3.43
CA ALA A 130 -0.89 8.41 3.37
C ALA A 130 -0.76 9.71 4.20
N LYS A 131 -0.03 9.65 5.31
CA LYS A 131 0.32 10.82 6.14
C LYS A 131 1.41 11.70 5.50
N GLY A 132 2.16 11.17 4.53
CA GLY A 132 3.31 11.84 3.90
C GLY A 132 4.59 11.81 4.74
N VAL A 133 4.68 10.93 5.72
CA VAL A 133 5.90 10.62 6.48
C VAL A 133 6.86 9.83 5.60
N ILE A 134 6.35 8.81 4.93
CA ILE A 134 7.04 8.06 3.88
C ILE A 134 6.67 8.68 2.53
N LYS A 135 7.66 8.94 1.70
CA LYS A 135 7.46 9.63 0.42
C LYS A 135 7.19 8.68 -0.75
N PHE A 136 7.56 7.43 -0.58
CA PHE A 136 7.49 6.41 -1.62
C PHE A 136 7.42 5.03 -0.98
N GLY A 137 6.66 4.13 -1.59
CA GLY A 137 6.54 2.75 -1.15
C GLY A 137 6.70 1.78 -2.31
N LEU A 138 7.62 0.83 -2.18
CA LEU A 138 7.71 -0.34 -3.02
C LEU A 138 7.33 -1.55 -2.15
N PHE A 139 6.13 -2.06 -2.38
CA PHE A 139 5.56 -3.13 -1.60
C PHE A 139 5.71 -4.46 -2.34
N GLY A 140 6.30 -5.45 -1.67
CA GLY A 140 6.43 -6.82 -2.17
C GLY A 140 5.12 -7.59 -2.10
N PRO A 141 5.16 -8.90 -2.43
CA PRO A 141 3.94 -9.69 -2.44
C PRO A 141 3.30 -9.72 -1.05
N ALA A 142 2.05 -9.29 -0.98
CA ALA A 142 1.21 -9.34 0.20
C ALA A 142 -0.25 -9.56 -0.22
N SER A 143 -1.13 -9.77 0.73
CA SER A 143 -2.51 -10.18 0.49
C SER A 143 -3.47 -8.99 0.35
N ILE A 144 -4.69 -9.26 -0.09
CA ILE A 144 -5.72 -8.20 -0.24
C ILE A 144 -6.02 -7.52 1.10
N TRP A 145 -6.01 -8.25 2.22
CA TRP A 145 -6.31 -7.68 3.54
C TRP A 145 -5.22 -6.73 4.04
N ASP A 146 -3.96 -6.90 3.60
CA ASP A 146 -2.86 -5.99 3.90
C ASP A 146 -3.02 -4.67 3.12
N PHE A 147 -3.50 -4.77 1.88
CA PHE A 147 -3.56 -3.65 0.95
C PHE A 147 -4.90 -2.92 0.88
N GLY A 148 -6.02 -3.62 1.09
CA GLY A 148 -7.34 -3.13 0.72
C GLY A 148 -7.70 -1.74 1.23
N ALA A 149 -7.49 -1.49 2.51
CA ALA A 149 -7.76 -0.18 3.12
C ALA A 149 -6.75 0.87 2.69
N GLY A 150 -5.46 0.52 2.73
CA GLY A 150 -4.36 1.43 2.43
C GLY A 150 -4.39 1.98 1.01
N LEU A 151 -4.67 1.12 0.02
CA LEU A 151 -4.79 1.55 -1.39
C LEU A 151 -5.90 2.59 -1.57
N LEU A 152 -7.05 2.38 -0.94
CA LEU A 152 -8.13 3.38 -1.01
C LEU A 152 -7.74 4.68 -0.32
N ILE A 153 -7.21 4.62 0.90
CA ILE A 153 -6.81 5.80 1.67
C ILE A 153 -5.80 6.64 0.89
N ILE A 154 -4.79 6.00 0.30
CA ILE A 154 -3.76 6.66 -0.49
C ILE A 154 -4.34 7.27 -1.76
N LYS A 155 -5.18 6.53 -2.49
CA LYS A 155 -5.83 7.01 -3.71
C LYS A 155 -6.71 8.24 -3.42
N GLU A 156 -7.50 8.19 -2.38
CA GLU A 156 -8.39 9.29 -1.96
C GLU A 156 -7.60 10.48 -1.36
N ALA A 157 -6.35 10.28 -0.94
CA ALA A 157 -5.43 11.36 -0.58
C ALA A 157 -4.74 12.01 -1.80
N GLY A 158 -4.94 11.49 -3.02
CA GLY A 158 -4.31 11.96 -4.26
C GLY A 158 -2.98 11.30 -4.60
N GLY A 159 -2.66 10.16 -3.97
CA GLY A 159 -1.50 9.33 -4.32
C GLY A 159 -1.72 8.52 -5.59
N THR A 160 -0.64 8.11 -6.23
CA THR A 160 -0.63 7.26 -7.43
C THR A 160 -0.18 5.86 -7.04
N ILE A 161 -0.86 4.85 -7.58
CA ILE A 161 -0.64 3.44 -7.25
C ILE A 161 -0.45 2.67 -8.55
N HIS A 162 0.68 2.00 -8.69
CA HIS A 162 1.01 1.19 -9.84
C HIS A 162 1.09 -0.29 -9.45
N ASN A 163 0.42 -1.14 -10.21
CA ASN A 163 0.57 -2.59 -10.11
C ASN A 163 1.89 -3.00 -10.74
N LEU A 164 2.58 -3.93 -10.11
CA LEU A 164 3.81 -4.52 -10.60
C LEU A 164 3.62 -6.02 -10.83
N ASP A 165 4.36 -6.57 -11.79
CA ASP A 165 4.47 -8.02 -11.96
C ASP A 165 5.44 -8.63 -10.93
N LYS A 166 5.59 -9.97 -10.98
CA LYS A 166 6.50 -10.72 -10.10
C LYS A 166 7.97 -10.28 -10.21
N ASP A 167 8.34 -9.63 -11.31
CA ASP A 167 9.69 -9.15 -11.58
C ASP A 167 9.80 -7.63 -11.36
N TYR A 168 8.78 -7.03 -10.71
CA TYR A 168 8.68 -5.61 -10.37
C TYR A 168 8.59 -4.67 -11.58
N ASN A 169 8.17 -5.17 -12.74
CA ASN A 169 7.85 -4.32 -13.87
C ASN A 169 6.44 -3.74 -13.73
N PHE A 170 6.25 -2.56 -14.28
CA PHE A 170 4.94 -1.91 -14.31
C PHE A 170 3.95 -2.68 -15.18
N ILE A 171 2.75 -2.91 -14.65
CA ILE A 171 1.63 -3.49 -15.40
C ILE A 171 0.62 -2.41 -15.76
N SER A 172 0.08 -1.72 -14.76
CA SER A 172 -0.99 -0.75 -14.92
C SER A 172 -1.14 0.13 -13.69
N GLU A 173 -1.88 1.22 -13.79
CA GLU A 173 -2.39 1.91 -12.62
C GLU A 173 -3.48 1.08 -11.92
N PHE A 174 -3.46 1.06 -10.59
CA PHE A 174 -4.43 0.30 -9.80
C PHE A 174 -5.83 0.91 -9.87
N THR A 175 -6.81 0.09 -10.18
CA THR A 175 -8.23 0.48 -10.13
C THR A 175 -9.07 -0.48 -9.29
N SER A 176 -8.81 -1.77 -9.38
CA SER A 176 -9.47 -2.81 -8.59
C SER A 176 -8.66 -4.10 -8.59
N PHE A 177 -8.87 -4.94 -7.61
CA PHE A 177 -8.25 -6.26 -7.55
C PHE A 177 -8.74 -7.19 -8.67
N ARG A 178 -9.94 -6.98 -9.20
CA ARG A 178 -10.50 -7.79 -10.30
C ARG A 178 -9.61 -7.80 -11.54
N LYS A 179 -9.00 -6.66 -11.89
CA LYS A 179 -8.13 -6.55 -13.07
C LYS A 179 -6.81 -7.30 -12.94
N LEU A 180 -6.45 -7.70 -11.73
CA LEU A 180 -5.19 -8.39 -11.43
C LEU A 180 -5.34 -9.91 -11.44
N ILE A 181 -6.56 -10.41 -11.71
CA ILE A 181 -6.88 -11.84 -11.67
C ILE A 181 -6.85 -12.39 -13.08
N HIS A 182 -5.89 -13.26 -13.33
CA HIS A 182 -5.64 -13.83 -14.66
C HIS A 182 -6.43 -15.11 -14.94
N LYS A 183 -7.29 -15.64 -14.06
CA LYS A 183 -8.01 -16.90 -14.27
C LYS A 183 -9.50 -16.85 -13.97
N ASN A 184 -10.23 -17.50 -14.85
CA ASN A 184 -11.68 -17.64 -14.94
C ASN A 184 -12.25 -18.51 -13.81
N ASN A 185 -13.46 -18.19 -13.39
CA ASN A 185 -14.39 -19.03 -12.64
C ASN A 185 -14.21 -19.18 -11.12
N ASN A 186 -13.27 -18.51 -10.48
CA ASN A 186 -13.20 -18.50 -9.02
C ASN A 186 -14.22 -17.52 -8.42
N SER A 187 -14.83 -17.91 -7.30
CA SER A 187 -15.69 -17.00 -6.53
C SER A 187 -14.88 -15.82 -6.01
N PRO A 188 -15.50 -14.65 -5.74
CA PRO A 188 -14.78 -13.52 -5.15
C PRO A 188 -14.03 -13.87 -3.86
N ALA A 189 -14.52 -14.81 -3.06
CA ALA A 189 -13.85 -15.26 -1.85
C ALA A 189 -12.55 -16.03 -2.15
N GLU A 190 -12.57 -16.98 -3.11
CA GLU A 190 -11.38 -17.71 -3.53
C GLU A 190 -10.31 -16.75 -4.08
N ILE A 191 -10.76 -15.78 -4.86
CA ILE A 191 -9.88 -14.72 -5.38
C ILE A 191 -9.17 -13.97 -4.24
N ILE A 192 -9.89 -13.60 -3.18
CA ILE A 192 -9.32 -12.87 -2.05
C ILE A 192 -8.26 -13.68 -1.31
N TYR A 193 -8.47 -14.98 -1.13
CA TYR A 193 -7.51 -15.84 -0.44
C TYR A 193 -6.26 -16.13 -1.26
N ASP A 194 -6.42 -16.33 -2.56
CA ASP A 194 -5.33 -16.74 -3.45
C ASP A 194 -4.55 -15.55 -4.02
N TRP A 195 -5.11 -14.33 -3.92
CA TRP A 195 -4.48 -13.16 -4.49
C TRP A 195 -3.27 -12.70 -3.66
N SER A 196 -2.17 -12.49 -4.36
CA SER A 196 -1.00 -11.80 -3.83
C SER A 196 -0.45 -10.87 -4.90
N GLY A 197 -0.03 -9.68 -4.53
CA GLY A 197 0.42 -8.67 -5.48
C GLY A 197 1.45 -7.72 -4.92
N GLN A 198 1.96 -6.89 -5.83
CA GLN A 198 3.03 -5.95 -5.59
C GLN A 198 2.65 -4.57 -6.10
N PHE A 199 3.03 -3.53 -5.36
CA PHE A 199 2.67 -2.17 -5.69
C PHE A 199 3.85 -1.21 -5.57
N LEU A 200 3.89 -0.26 -6.50
CA LEU A 200 4.66 0.95 -6.40
C LEU A 200 3.72 2.10 -6.07
N ILE A 201 3.98 2.83 -5.00
CA ILE A 201 3.10 3.88 -4.49
C ILE A 201 3.89 5.15 -4.24
N GLY A 202 3.39 6.27 -4.77
CA GLY A 202 4.05 7.56 -4.60
C GLY A 202 3.23 8.70 -5.20
N ASN A 203 3.88 9.81 -5.51
CA ASN A 203 3.27 10.91 -6.25
C ASN A 203 3.50 10.78 -7.77
N LYS A 204 2.77 11.55 -8.55
CA LYS A 204 2.93 11.57 -10.02
C LYS A 204 4.35 11.90 -10.47
N LYS A 205 5.06 12.78 -9.76
CA LYS A 205 6.42 13.18 -10.12
C LYS A 205 7.41 12.02 -10.01
N ILE A 206 7.30 11.23 -8.94
CA ILE A 206 8.11 10.01 -8.75
C ILE A 206 7.75 8.97 -9.81
N MET A 207 6.46 8.83 -10.09
CA MET A 207 5.98 7.87 -11.06
C MET A 207 6.38 8.21 -12.49
N ASN A 208 6.45 9.49 -12.83
CA ASN A 208 6.91 9.95 -14.16
C ASN A 208 8.43 9.83 -14.36
N LEU A 209 9.21 9.65 -13.30
CA LEU A 209 10.64 9.35 -13.44
C LEU A 209 10.90 8.02 -14.17
N LYS A 210 9.89 7.15 -14.26
CA LYS A 210 9.91 5.91 -15.01
C LYS A 210 9.99 6.14 -16.54
N ASP A 211 9.35 7.20 -17.06
CA ASP A 211 9.26 7.49 -18.48
C ASP A 211 10.47 8.25 -19.02
N SER A 212 11.38 8.67 -18.14
CA SER A 212 12.65 9.26 -18.58
C SER A 212 13.62 8.13 -18.93
N GLU A 213 14.10 8.09 -20.17
CA GLU A 213 15.03 7.11 -20.77
C GLU A 213 16.37 6.90 -20.01
N LYS A 214 16.44 7.24 -18.74
CA LYS A 214 17.62 7.10 -17.86
C LYS A 214 17.65 5.77 -17.09
N PHE A 215 16.83 4.80 -17.47
CA PHE A 215 16.79 3.47 -16.85
C PHE A 215 17.56 2.40 -17.65
N VAL A 216 18.41 2.82 -18.60
CA VAL A 216 19.32 1.91 -19.32
C VAL A 216 20.69 1.89 -18.65
#